data_d1a9ad508bc8f1b9ed139e0c9e53e8b8
#
_entry.id   d1a9ad508bc8f1b9ed139e0c9e53e8b8
#
_cell.length_a   1.000
_cell.length_b   1.000
_cell.length_c   1.000
_cell.angle_alpha   90.00
_cell.angle_beta   90.00
_cell.angle_gamma   90.00
#
_symmetry.space_group_name_H-M   'P 1'
#
loop_
_entity.id
_entity.type
_entity.pdbx_description
1 polymer ?
#
loop_
_entity_poly.entity_id
_entity_poly.type
_entity_poly.pdbx_seq_one_letter_code
_entity_poly.pdbx_strand_id
1 'polypeptide(L)'
;MTMLPEPSAIKLGLVIDLDICVGCQACVVNCKEWNTAGYGAPLADEDAYGAAPMGAWLNRVHAYEVSEGAGEAQISRTVHFPKSCLHCEEAPCVTVCPTGASFKRAEDGIVLVNEDW
;
A
#
# COMPACT_ATOMS: atom_id res chain seq x y z
N MET A 1 -14.61 -2.51 18.13
CA MET A 1 -13.97 -3.33 17.08
C MET A 1 -15.00 -3.63 16.02
N THR A 2 -14.62 -3.49 14.79
CA THR A 2 -15.49 -3.75 13.63
C THR A 2 -15.40 -5.24 13.26
N MET A 3 -16.54 -5.85 13.02
CA MET A 3 -16.58 -7.24 12.57
C MET A 3 -16.29 -7.30 11.06
N LEU A 4 -15.61 -8.34 10.64
CA LEU A 4 -15.45 -8.64 9.22
C LEU A 4 -16.80 -9.11 8.64
N PRO A 5 -17.17 -8.67 7.42
CA PRO A 5 -18.37 -9.17 6.76
C PRO A 5 -18.20 -10.61 6.29
N GLU A 6 -19.29 -11.25 5.93
CA GLU A 6 -19.24 -12.55 5.25
C GLU A 6 -18.47 -12.43 3.93
N PRO A 7 -17.75 -13.48 3.52
CA PRO A 7 -17.00 -13.46 2.27
C PRO A 7 -17.87 -13.12 1.07
N SER A 8 -17.42 -12.14 0.27
CA SER A 8 -18.10 -11.76 -0.96
C SER A 8 -17.87 -12.77 -2.08
N ALA A 9 -18.86 -12.93 -2.95
CA ALA A 9 -18.71 -13.70 -4.19
C ALA A 9 -17.85 -12.95 -5.23
N ILE A 10 -17.72 -11.65 -5.08
CA ILE A 10 -16.90 -10.80 -5.96
C ILE A 10 -15.58 -10.52 -5.27
N LYS A 11 -14.48 -10.93 -5.91
CA LYS A 11 -13.13 -10.63 -5.46
C LYS A 11 -12.41 -9.80 -6.51
N LEU A 12 -12.01 -8.61 -6.13
CA LEU A 12 -11.17 -7.76 -6.96
C LEU A 12 -9.70 -8.02 -6.64
N GLY A 13 -8.85 -7.97 -7.64
CA GLY A 13 -7.42 -8.14 -7.48
C GLY A 13 -6.64 -7.04 -8.20
N LEU A 14 -5.50 -6.67 -7.64
CA LEU A 14 -4.55 -5.78 -8.26
C LEU A 14 -3.27 -6.56 -8.52
N VAL A 15 -2.87 -6.63 -9.79
CA VAL A 15 -1.63 -7.28 -10.18
C VAL A 15 -0.56 -6.22 -10.39
N ILE A 16 0.55 -6.37 -9.68
CA ILE A 16 1.71 -5.49 -9.80
C ILE A 16 2.88 -6.34 -10.29
N ASP A 17 3.34 -6.07 -11.50
CA ASP A 17 4.48 -6.76 -12.09
C ASP A 17 5.78 -6.05 -11.69
N LEU A 18 6.55 -6.67 -10.81
CA LEU A 18 7.79 -6.10 -10.30
C LEU A 18 8.91 -6.07 -11.33
N ASP A 19 8.83 -6.89 -12.38
CA ASP A 19 9.80 -6.87 -13.47
C ASP A 19 9.60 -5.68 -14.42
N ILE A 20 8.39 -5.13 -14.45
CA ILE A 20 8.02 -3.98 -15.28
C ILE A 20 8.12 -2.67 -14.51
N CYS A 21 7.92 -2.67 -13.21
CA CYS A 21 7.93 -1.45 -12.39
C CYS A 21 9.30 -0.77 -12.44
N VAL A 22 9.33 0.50 -12.83
CA VAL A 22 10.54 1.32 -12.92
C VAL A 22 10.65 2.38 -11.82
N GLY A 23 9.74 2.38 -10.86
CA GLY A 23 9.77 3.32 -9.72
C GLY A 23 9.45 4.77 -10.08
N CYS A 24 8.68 5.01 -11.12
CA CYS A 24 8.38 6.38 -11.58
C CYS A 24 7.45 7.17 -10.64
N GLN A 25 6.85 6.53 -9.63
CA GLN A 25 5.97 7.14 -8.63
C GLN A 25 4.63 7.67 -9.19
N ALA A 26 4.29 7.42 -10.45
CA ALA A 26 3.03 7.89 -11.03
C ALA A 26 1.80 7.36 -10.28
N CYS A 27 1.80 6.10 -9.88
CA CYS A 27 0.73 5.49 -9.09
C CYS A 27 0.58 6.14 -7.71
N VAL A 28 1.68 6.57 -7.10
CA VAL A 28 1.72 7.23 -5.80
C VAL A 28 1.09 8.63 -5.88
N VAL A 29 1.50 9.41 -6.86
CA VAL A 29 1.00 10.78 -7.08
C VAL A 29 -0.48 10.76 -7.45
N ASN A 30 -0.89 9.89 -8.35
CA ASN A 30 -2.29 9.75 -8.73
C ASN A 30 -3.19 9.37 -7.56
N CYS A 31 -2.76 8.43 -6.72
CA CYS A 31 -3.49 8.04 -5.54
C CYS A 31 -3.63 9.21 -4.54
N LYS A 32 -2.56 9.94 -4.32
CA LYS A 32 -2.56 11.12 -3.44
C LYS A 32 -3.51 12.20 -3.96
N GLU A 33 -3.41 12.58 -5.21
CA GLU A 33 -4.25 13.61 -5.82
C GLU A 33 -5.74 13.24 -5.76
N TRP A 34 -6.06 11.97 -5.97
CA TRP A 34 -7.44 11.51 -5.93
C TRP A 34 -8.03 11.52 -4.51
N ASN A 35 -7.24 11.23 -3.49
CA ASN A 35 -7.75 10.94 -2.14
C ASN A 35 -7.47 12.02 -1.10
N THR A 36 -6.56 12.95 -1.32
CA THR A 36 -6.09 13.87 -0.26
C THR A 36 -6.31 15.36 -0.55
N ALA A 37 -7.21 15.71 -1.44
CA ALA A 37 -7.53 17.10 -1.79
C ALA A 37 -6.31 17.98 -2.10
N GLY A 38 -5.26 17.41 -2.68
CA GLY A 38 -4.08 18.14 -3.13
C GLY A 38 -3.09 18.54 -2.04
N TYR A 39 -3.21 18.03 -0.82
CA TYR A 39 -2.20 18.30 0.21
C TYR A 39 -0.87 17.66 -0.18
N GLY A 40 0.11 18.52 -0.49
CA GLY A 40 1.43 18.11 -0.96
C GLY A 40 2.43 17.93 0.17
N ALA A 41 3.19 16.85 0.10
CA ALA A 41 4.40 16.65 0.88
C ALA A 41 5.50 16.12 -0.03
N PRO A 42 6.79 16.36 0.28
CA PRO A 42 7.86 15.79 -0.52
C PRO A 42 7.76 14.27 -0.60
N LEU A 43 8.06 13.72 -1.78
CA LEU A 43 8.29 12.28 -1.95
C LEU A 43 9.65 11.92 -1.35
N ALA A 44 9.78 12.04 -0.03
CA ALA A 44 10.96 11.51 0.66
C ALA A 44 10.81 10.00 0.72
N ASP A 45 11.62 9.32 -0.07
CA ASP A 45 11.53 7.86 -0.23
C ASP A 45 12.32 7.09 0.84
N GLU A 46 13.12 7.81 1.62
CA GLU A 46 14.17 7.16 2.41
C GLU A 46 13.64 6.46 3.65
N ASP A 47 12.48 6.86 4.18
CA ASP A 47 11.91 6.16 5.32
C ASP A 47 10.41 6.39 5.46
N ALA A 48 9.64 5.55 4.78
CA ALA A 48 8.17 5.58 4.88
C ALA A 48 7.64 5.26 6.29
N TYR A 49 8.47 4.65 7.12
CA TYR A 49 8.18 4.28 8.50
C TYR A 49 9.02 5.06 9.51
N GLY A 50 9.68 6.11 9.07
CA GLY A 50 10.51 6.96 9.92
C GLY A 50 9.74 7.70 11.00
N ALA A 51 10.47 8.25 11.95
CA ALA A 51 9.91 8.93 13.12
C ALA A 51 9.15 10.23 12.79
N ALA A 52 9.31 10.76 11.58
CA ALA A 52 8.67 11.99 11.15
C ALA A 52 8.16 11.89 9.69
N PRO A 53 7.15 11.05 9.42
CA PRO A 53 6.56 10.97 8.08
C PRO A 53 5.90 12.32 7.75
N MET A 54 6.19 12.85 6.57
CA MET A 54 5.61 14.11 6.10
C MET A 54 4.41 13.85 5.18
N GLY A 55 3.23 14.22 5.67
CA GLY A 55 1.99 14.12 4.92
C GLY A 55 1.42 12.70 4.84
N ALA A 56 0.21 12.61 4.30
CA ALA A 56 -0.49 11.35 4.09
C ALA A 56 -0.19 10.79 2.71
N TRP A 57 0.41 9.62 2.66
CA TRP A 57 0.66 8.86 1.45
C TRP A 57 -0.01 7.49 1.58
N LEU A 58 -0.95 7.18 0.70
CA LEU A 58 -1.73 5.94 0.72
C LEU A 58 -1.05 4.82 -0.05
N ASN A 59 -0.14 5.16 -0.94
CA ASN A 59 0.65 4.24 -1.73
C ASN A 59 2.08 4.76 -1.79
N ARG A 60 3.06 3.86 -1.75
CA ARG A 60 4.47 4.20 -1.91
C ARG A 60 5.21 3.14 -2.68
N VAL A 61 6.17 3.57 -3.50
CA VAL A 61 7.08 2.65 -4.18
C VAL A 61 8.37 2.60 -3.39
N HIS A 62 8.73 1.42 -2.91
CA HIS A 62 9.99 1.16 -2.21
C HIS A 62 10.98 0.54 -3.16
N ALA A 63 12.24 0.95 -3.05
CA ALA A 63 13.34 0.37 -3.79
C ALA A 63 14.14 -0.59 -2.88
N TYR A 64 14.37 -1.79 -3.35
CA TYR A 64 15.16 -2.79 -2.64
C TYR A 64 16.31 -3.25 -3.53
N GLU A 65 17.49 -3.35 -2.97
CA GLU A 65 18.61 -3.99 -3.64
C GLU A 65 18.61 -5.47 -3.32
N VAL A 66 18.55 -6.29 -4.36
CA VAL A 66 18.54 -7.75 -4.27
C VAL A 66 19.79 -8.28 -4.94
N SER A 67 20.54 -9.10 -4.22
CA SER A 67 21.73 -9.77 -4.75
C SER A 67 21.39 -11.22 -5.06
N GLU A 68 21.62 -11.61 -6.31
CA GLU A 68 21.40 -12.98 -6.78
C GLU A 68 22.73 -13.61 -7.20
N GLY A 69 22.92 -14.89 -6.90
CA GLY A 69 24.13 -15.64 -7.21
C GLY A 69 25.08 -15.80 -6.01
N ALA A 70 26.21 -16.46 -6.25
CA ALA A 70 27.22 -16.74 -5.24
C ALA A 70 28.61 -16.41 -5.76
N GLY A 71 29.48 -15.89 -4.89
CA GLY A 71 30.85 -15.57 -5.21
C GLY A 71 31.01 -14.45 -6.24
N GLU A 72 31.89 -14.66 -7.21
CA GLU A 72 32.17 -13.67 -8.27
C GLU A 72 31.01 -13.51 -9.28
N ALA A 73 30.03 -14.43 -9.28
CA ALA A 73 28.84 -14.38 -10.13
C ALA A 73 27.67 -13.66 -9.48
N GLN A 74 27.89 -12.94 -8.38
CA GLN A 74 26.86 -12.18 -7.70
C GLN A 74 26.41 -10.98 -8.55
N ILE A 75 25.12 -10.95 -8.87
CA ILE A 75 24.49 -9.85 -9.61
C ILE A 75 23.57 -9.12 -8.65
N SER A 76 23.74 -7.81 -8.56
CA SER A 76 22.86 -6.93 -7.81
C SER A 76 21.84 -6.29 -8.75
N ARG A 77 20.57 -6.30 -8.36
CA ARG A 77 19.53 -5.57 -9.07
C ARG A 77 18.62 -4.80 -8.10
N THR A 78 18.08 -3.71 -8.58
CA THR A 78 17.09 -2.94 -7.83
C THR A 78 15.69 -3.42 -8.18
N VAL A 79 14.90 -3.75 -7.17
CA VAL A 79 13.48 -4.09 -7.31
C VAL A 79 12.65 -2.94 -6.77
N HIS A 80 11.77 -2.41 -7.58
CA HIS A 80 10.79 -1.41 -7.17
C HIS A 80 9.48 -2.10 -6.79
N PHE A 81 9.02 -1.87 -5.58
CA PHE A 81 7.83 -2.50 -5.04
C PHE A 81 6.78 -1.45 -4.64
N PRO A 82 5.72 -1.26 -5.44
CA PRO A 82 4.59 -0.44 -5.04
C PRO A 82 3.87 -1.08 -3.86
N LYS A 83 3.91 -0.43 -2.71
CA LYS A 83 3.22 -0.88 -1.49
C LYS A 83 1.94 -0.11 -1.28
N SER A 84 0.82 -0.81 -1.38
CA SER A 84 -0.50 -0.29 -1.09
C SER A 84 -1.26 -1.30 -0.22
N CYS A 85 -2.48 -0.96 0.16
CA CYS A 85 -3.35 -1.89 0.87
C CYS A 85 -3.57 -3.15 0.02
N LEU A 86 -3.45 -4.31 0.64
CA LEU A 86 -3.66 -5.61 0.00
C LEU A 86 -5.10 -6.11 0.15
N HIS A 87 -5.96 -5.34 0.83
CA HIS A 87 -7.37 -5.69 1.06
C HIS A 87 -7.55 -7.11 1.59
N CYS A 88 -6.81 -7.44 2.65
CA CYS A 88 -6.72 -8.77 3.24
C CYS A 88 -8.09 -9.39 3.50
N GLU A 89 -8.23 -10.68 3.29
CA GLU A 89 -9.47 -11.39 3.56
C GLU A 89 -9.82 -11.34 5.06
N GLU A 90 -8.85 -11.65 5.90
CA GLU A 90 -8.94 -11.49 7.35
C GLU A 90 -8.13 -10.26 7.79
N ALA A 91 -8.66 -9.07 7.54
CA ALA A 91 -7.95 -7.82 7.73
C ALA A 91 -7.76 -7.48 9.22
N PRO A 92 -6.54 -7.60 9.80
CA PRO A 92 -6.32 -7.26 11.20
C PRO A 92 -6.58 -5.79 11.52
N CYS A 93 -6.29 -4.91 10.57
CA CYS A 93 -6.53 -3.47 10.73
C CYS A 93 -8.01 -3.12 10.94
N VAL A 94 -8.92 -3.95 10.43
CA VAL A 94 -10.36 -3.80 10.65
C VAL A 94 -10.74 -4.29 12.05
N THR A 95 -10.27 -5.47 12.43
CA THR A 95 -10.66 -6.11 13.69
C THR A 95 -10.10 -5.39 14.92
N VAL A 96 -8.94 -4.76 14.82
CA VAL A 96 -8.30 -4.06 15.95
C VAL A 96 -8.62 -2.56 16.00
N CYS A 97 -9.30 -2.01 15.01
CA CYS A 97 -9.62 -0.59 14.99
C CYS A 97 -10.61 -0.22 16.10
N PRO A 98 -10.22 0.64 17.07
CA PRO A 98 -11.08 0.93 18.22
C PRO A 98 -12.26 1.81 17.87
N THR A 99 -12.17 2.62 16.82
CA THR A 99 -13.25 3.51 16.38
C THR A 99 -14.16 2.89 15.33
N GLY A 100 -13.73 1.80 14.69
CA GLY A 100 -14.41 1.22 13.53
C GLY A 100 -14.19 1.99 12.23
N ALA A 101 -13.25 2.95 12.21
CA ALA A 101 -12.93 3.73 11.00
C ALA A 101 -12.40 2.85 9.87
N SER A 102 -11.59 1.85 10.21
CA SER A 102 -11.19 0.82 9.26
C SER A 102 -12.30 -0.21 9.11
N PHE A 103 -12.79 -0.39 7.91
CA PHE A 103 -13.85 -1.36 7.64
C PHE A 103 -13.65 -2.09 6.32
N LYS A 104 -14.25 -3.25 6.21
CA LYS A 104 -14.24 -4.05 4.99
C LYS A 104 -15.62 -4.01 4.35
N ARG A 105 -15.68 -3.59 3.10
CA ARG A 105 -16.94 -3.50 2.36
C ARG A 105 -17.45 -4.89 2.00
N ALA A 106 -18.70 -5.18 2.35
CA ALA A 106 -19.29 -6.50 2.16
C ALA A 106 -19.49 -6.86 0.68
N GLU A 107 -19.67 -5.87 -0.17
CA GLU A 107 -20.00 -6.08 -1.59
C GLU A 107 -18.86 -6.71 -2.38
N ASP A 108 -17.63 -6.29 -2.12
CA ASP A 108 -16.45 -6.68 -2.91
C ASP A 108 -15.20 -6.98 -2.06
N GLY A 109 -15.29 -6.88 -0.75
CA GLY A 109 -14.19 -7.14 0.15
C GLY A 109 -13.09 -6.08 0.16
N ILE A 110 -13.36 -4.90 -0.36
CA ILE A 110 -12.41 -3.77 -0.32
C ILE A 110 -12.32 -3.22 1.09
N VAL A 111 -11.09 -3.03 1.59
CA VAL A 111 -10.82 -2.41 2.88
C VAL A 111 -10.70 -0.89 2.70
N LEU A 112 -11.47 -0.15 3.46
CA LEU A 112 -11.55 1.31 3.41
C LEU A 112 -11.37 1.90 4.80
N VAL A 113 -11.08 3.20 4.84
CA VAL A 113 -11.03 3.98 6.08
C VAL A 113 -12.06 5.11 5.97
N ASN A 114 -12.91 5.22 6.97
CA ASN A 114 -13.84 6.32 7.08
C ASN A 114 -13.13 7.51 7.73
N GLU A 115 -12.99 8.61 7.01
CA GLU A 115 -12.25 9.79 7.45
C GLU A 115 -12.98 10.59 8.53
N ASP A 116 -14.29 10.37 8.69
CA ASP A 116 -15.13 11.08 9.67
C ASP A 116 -15.11 10.44 11.08
N TRP A 117 -14.40 9.33 11.25
CA TRP A 117 -14.40 8.54 12.49
C TRP A 117 -13.03 8.50 13.17
#